data_7c43ff072c275cab0a0dbc50bdfb6c64
#
_entry.id   7c43ff072c275cab0a0dbc50bdfb6c64
#
_cell.length_a   1.000
_cell.length_b   1.000
_cell.length_c   1.000
_cell.angle_alpha   90.00
_cell.angle_beta   90.00
_cell.angle_gamma   90.00
#
_symmetry.space_group_name_H-M   'P 1'
#
loop_
_entity.id
_entity.type
_entity.pdbx_description
1 polymer ?
#
loop_
_entity_poly.entity_id
_entity_poly.type
_entity_poly.pdbx_seq_one_letter_code
_entity_poly.pdbx_strand_id
1 'polypeptide(L)'
;MGVNYETSGWVVHHKSDIWAKSSADAGDVDWALWPMGGAWLCVHLWEHYTYTMDIDFLKDKAYPLLKGCGLFLLDWLIEGKGGYLETNPSTSPEHDFIAPDGNRASVSYSSTMDMAIIKEVFSVIVSAAEVLDKNEDDLVKRVRNAQSRLYPTKVAKDGSIMEWAQDFQDPDVHHRHLSHLFGLFPGHTMTIESMPDLRKAAENTLHKRGEEGPGWSTMWKAALWARLHDSEHSYRMVKHLIYFVDPEHEKAFRGGIYSNLFAAHPPFQIDANFGFTAAVAEMLVQSTLEDLYLLPALPRDYWGNGCVEGLVARGGLTVNICWKEGNLHRLGLWLKNRKSWRRFRLHYRETMVSVNLSCETMYTYNGRLDCGGMEKMGDARGLSIS
;
A
#
# COMPACT_ATOMS: atom_id res chain seq x y z
N MET A 1 12.19 11.55 -20.39
CA MET A 1 11.98 12.60 -19.37
C MET A 1 13.21 12.86 -18.52
N GLY A 2 14.01 11.88 -18.11
CA GLY A 2 15.25 12.15 -17.36
C GLY A 2 16.13 13.24 -18.01
N VAL A 3 16.20 13.24 -19.34
CA VAL A 3 16.94 14.28 -20.11
C VAL A 3 16.38 15.70 -19.86
N ASN A 4 15.05 15.84 -19.74
CA ASN A 4 14.42 17.16 -19.51
C ASN A 4 14.66 17.70 -18.10
N TYR A 5 14.97 16.80 -17.15
CA TYR A 5 15.30 17.15 -15.76
C TYR A 5 16.81 17.10 -15.48
N GLU A 6 17.64 16.83 -16.49
CA GLU A 6 19.08 16.69 -16.36
C GLU A 6 19.49 15.66 -15.29
N THR A 7 18.70 14.58 -15.17
CA THR A 7 18.88 13.52 -14.18
C THR A 7 19.28 12.21 -14.81
N SER A 8 19.92 11.33 -14.04
CA SER A 8 20.18 9.95 -14.40
C SER A 8 18.90 9.12 -14.36
N GLY A 9 18.89 7.94 -14.98
CA GLY A 9 17.78 7.00 -14.91
C GLY A 9 16.54 7.44 -15.68
N TRP A 10 15.37 7.20 -15.13
CA TRP A 10 14.08 7.48 -15.79
C TRP A 10 13.04 8.00 -14.80
N VAL A 11 12.09 8.76 -15.31
CA VAL A 11 10.97 9.33 -14.57
C VAL A 11 9.70 9.30 -15.43
N VAL A 12 8.56 9.06 -14.78
CA VAL A 12 7.22 9.14 -15.40
C VAL A 12 6.30 9.91 -14.46
N HIS A 13 5.57 10.88 -15.00
CA HIS A 13 4.51 11.56 -14.28
C HIS A 13 3.31 10.63 -14.03
N HIS A 14 2.39 11.02 -13.18
CA HIS A 14 1.27 10.17 -12.76
C HIS A 14 0.23 9.89 -13.84
N LYS A 15 0.22 10.66 -14.94
CA LYS A 15 -0.69 10.43 -16.06
C LYS A 15 0.07 9.97 -17.30
N SER A 16 -0.43 8.91 -17.92
CA SER A 16 0.01 8.40 -19.22
C SER A 16 -1.22 7.92 -19.99
N ASP A 17 -1.11 7.86 -21.32
CA ASP A 17 -2.14 7.33 -22.19
C ASP A 17 -1.71 5.98 -22.79
N ILE A 18 -2.59 5.41 -23.63
CA ILE A 18 -2.32 4.11 -24.29
C ILE A 18 -1.15 4.18 -25.29
N TRP A 19 -0.66 5.37 -25.65
CA TRP A 19 0.52 5.58 -26.48
C TRP A 19 1.79 5.84 -25.67
N ALA A 20 1.74 5.61 -24.35
CA ALA A 20 2.86 5.77 -23.44
C ALA A 20 3.42 7.23 -23.42
N LYS A 21 2.55 8.22 -23.43
CA LYS A 21 2.92 9.63 -23.24
C LYS A 21 3.70 9.78 -21.94
N SER A 22 4.88 10.35 -22.01
CA SER A 22 5.79 10.50 -20.87
C SER A 22 5.97 11.94 -20.39
N SER A 23 5.38 12.94 -21.09
CA SER A 23 5.38 14.34 -20.66
C SER A 23 4.39 14.58 -19.52
N ALA A 24 4.59 15.66 -18.77
CA ALA A 24 3.56 16.19 -17.88
C ALA A 24 2.24 16.43 -18.62
N ASP A 25 1.14 16.37 -17.90
CA ASP A 25 -0.18 16.68 -18.46
C ASP A 25 -0.44 18.20 -18.52
N ALA A 26 -1.49 18.61 -19.21
CA ALA A 26 -1.96 19.99 -19.16
C ALA A 26 -2.93 20.16 -17.99
N GLY A 27 -2.85 21.29 -17.28
CA GLY A 27 -3.75 21.63 -16.19
C GLY A 27 -3.03 22.23 -14.97
N ASP A 28 -3.69 22.23 -13.83
CA ASP A 28 -3.14 22.76 -12.60
C ASP A 28 -2.01 21.89 -12.06
N VAL A 29 -1.05 22.50 -11.40
CA VAL A 29 0.22 21.85 -11.00
C VAL A 29 -0.01 20.71 -10.01
N ASP A 30 -1.01 20.81 -9.13
CA ASP A 30 -1.35 19.81 -8.11
C ASP A 30 -1.68 18.43 -8.70
N TRP A 31 -2.16 18.36 -9.97
CA TRP A 31 -2.48 17.12 -10.65
C TRP A 31 -1.82 16.94 -12.04
N ALA A 32 -1.19 17.98 -12.60
CA ALA A 32 -0.55 17.89 -13.91
C ALA A 32 0.96 17.57 -13.85
N LEU A 33 1.65 17.98 -12.79
CA LEU A 33 3.09 17.89 -12.66
C LEU A 33 3.51 17.15 -11.38
N TRP A 34 3.59 15.83 -11.45
CA TRP A 34 4.02 15.02 -10.32
C TRP A 34 4.95 13.88 -10.78
N PRO A 35 6.27 13.96 -10.52
CA PRO A 35 7.26 13.05 -11.07
C PRO A 35 7.39 11.72 -10.31
N MET A 36 6.50 11.43 -9.35
CA MET A 36 6.56 10.22 -8.51
C MET A 36 5.70 9.06 -9.03
N GLY A 37 4.94 9.25 -10.12
CA GLY A 37 4.07 8.20 -10.66
C GLY A 37 4.81 6.92 -11.02
N GLY A 38 5.95 7.04 -11.70
CA GLY A 38 6.81 5.91 -12.04
C GLY A 38 7.43 5.24 -10.80
N ALA A 39 7.79 6.03 -9.80
CA ALA A 39 8.31 5.53 -8.53
C ALA A 39 7.24 4.71 -7.77
N TRP A 40 6.00 5.19 -7.73
CA TRP A 40 4.88 4.42 -7.17
C TRP A 40 4.72 3.08 -7.89
N LEU A 41 4.72 3.06 -9.23
CA LEU A 41 4.60 1.83 -10.02
C LEU A 41 5.76 0.83 -9.75
N CYS A 42 6.93 1.31 -9.37
CA CYS A 42 8.05 0.45 -8.98
C CYS A 42 7.75 -0.42 -7.76
N VAL A 43 6.88 0.04 -6.85
CA VAL A 43 6.45 -0.77 -5.70
C VAL A 43 5.71 -2.03 -6.17
N HIS A 44 4.94 -1.96 -7.25
CA HIS A 44 4.23 -3.11 -7.81
C HIS A 44 5.16 -4.21 -8.34
N LEU A 45 6.37 -3.84 -8.79
CA LEU A 45 7.38 -4.81 -9.23
C LEU A 45 7.87 -5.66 -8.04
N TRP A 46 8.07 -5.02 -6.90
CA TRP A 46 8.45 -5.72 -5.67
C TRP A 46 7.29 -6.56 -5.12
N GLU A 47 6.07 -6.04 -5.13
CA GLU A 47 4.88 -6.79 -4.75
C GLU A 47 4.73 -8.06 -5.60
N HIS A 48 4.89 -7.96 -6.92
CA HIS A 48 4.86 -9.14 -7.78
C HIS A 48 5.88 -10.20 -7.32
N TYR A 49 7.13 -9.78 -7.06
CA TYR A 49 8.15 -10.70 -6.55
C TYR A 49 7.77 -11.29 -5.20
N THR A 50 7.31 -10.49 -4.25
CA THR A 50 7.01 -10.98 -2.89
C THR A 50 5.86 -11.99 -2.86
N TYR A 51 4.89 -11.87 -3.75
CA TYR A 51 3.79 -12.82 -3.88
C TYR A 51 4.13 -14.06 -4.69
N THR A 52 4.99 -13.96 -5.70
CA THR A 52 5.32 -15.07 -6.59
C THR A 52 6.61 -15.79 -6.22
N MET A 53 7.54 -15.08 -5.58
CA MET A 53 8.92 -15.50 -5.35
C MET A 53 9.68 -15.83 -6.65
N ASP A 54 9.30 -15.16 -7.75
CA ASP A 54 9.92 -15.32 -9.06
C ASP A 54 11.23 -14.53 -9.13
N ILE A 55 12.33 -15.23 -8.92
CA ILE A 55 13.68 -14.66 -8.90
C ILE A 55 14.13 -14.18 -10.29
N ASP A 56 13.69 -14.87 -11.35
CA ASP A 56 14.06 -14.50 -12.71
C ASP A 56 13.34 -13.21 -13.12
N PHE A 57 12.06 -13.07 -12.76
CA PHE A 57 11.35 -11.79 -12.90
C PHE A 57 12.05 -10.66 -12.12
N LEU A 58 12.39 -10.91 -10.85
CA LEU A 58 13.08 -9.90 -10.03
C LEU A 58 14.38 -9.46 -10.68
N LYS A 59 15.22 -10.41 -11.12
CA LYS A 59 16.54 -10.16 -11.70
C LYS A 59 16.47 -9.47 -13.06
N ASP A 60 15.63 -9.99 -13.96
CA ASP A 60 15.69 -9.66 -15.39
C ASP A 60 14.72 -8.56 -15.79
N LYS A 61 13.67 -8.29 -14.99
CA LYS A 61 12.63 -7.30 -15.26
C LYS A 61 12.57 -6.21 -14.19
N ALA A 62 12.35 -6.59 -12.93
CA ALA A 62 12.10 -5.62 -11.87
C ALA A 62 13.36 -4.82 -11.49
N TYR A 63 14.46 -5.49 -11.19
CA TYR A 63 15.66 -4.82 -10.66
C TYR A 63 16.27 -3.79 -11.64
N PRO A 64 16.35 -4.01 -12.96
CA PRO A 64 16.80 -2.96 -13.89
C PRO A 64 15.90 -1.70 -13.87
N LEU A 65 14.58 -1.86 -13.76
CA LEU A 65 13.65 -0.74 -13.66
C LEU A 65 13.81 -0.01 -12.32
N LEU A 66 13.90 -0.76 -11.21
CA LEU A 66 14.16 -0.21 -9.88
C LEU A 66 15.47 0.59 -9.84
N LYS A 67 16.55 0.09 -10.47
CA LYS A 67 17.81 0.82 -10.57
C LYS A 67 17.66 2.16 -11.28
N GLY A 68 17.00 2.18 -12.43
CA GLY A 68 16.78 3.41 -13.20
C GLY A 68 15.93 4.43 -12.42
N CYS A 69 14.87 3.97 -11.75
CA CYS A 69 14.07 4.81 -10.87
C CYS A 69 14.89 5.34 -9.69
N GLY A 70 15.67 4.49 -9.02
CA GLY A 70 16.52 4.88 -7.89
C GLY A 70 17.59 5.93 -8.26
N LEU A 71 18.16 5.84 -9.45
CA LEU A 71 19.10 6.86 -9.96
C LEU A 71 18.39 8.22 -10.11
N PHE A 72 17.19 8.24 -10.71
CA PHE A 72 16.41 9.46 -10.80
C PHE A 72 16.10 10.05 -9.41
N LEU A 73 15.63 9.24 -8.47
CA LEU A 73 15.26 9.71 -7.13
C LEU A 73 16.49 10.27 -6.36
N LEU A 74 17.67 9.65 -6.51
CA LEU A 74 18.88 10.16 -5.89
C LEU A 74 19.33 11.51 -6.47
N ASP A 75 19.15 11.73 -7.78
CA ASP A 75 19.49 12.99 -8.42
C ASP A 75 18.40 14.07 -8.19
N TRP A 76 17.15 13.65 -7.92
CA TRP A 76 16.04 14.55 -7.60
C TRP A 76 16.08 15.10 -6.17
N LEU A 77 16.70 14.35 -5.25
CA LEU A 77 16.87 14.76 -3.87
C LEU A 77 17.97 15.83 -3.73
N ILE A 78 17.64 16.90 -3.04
CA ILE A 78 18.58 17.97 -2.69
C ILE A 78 18.81 18.04 -1.19
N GLU A 79 19.93 18.58 -0.76
CA GLU A 79 20.19 18.81 0.66
C GLU A 79 19.46 20.07 1.13
N GLY A 80 18.54 19.90 2.08
CA GLY A 80 17.79 20.97 2.70
C GLY A 80 18.51 21.62 3.88
N LYS A 81 17.96 22.72 4.38
CA LYS A 81 18.57 23.52 5.46
C LYS A 81 18.77 22.76 6.78
N GLY A 82 18.00 21.68 7.02
CA GLY A 82 18.10 20.84 8.21
C GLY A 82 19.07 19.66 8.09
N GLY A 83 19.82 19.56 6.98
CA GLY A 83 20.70 18.42 6.69
C GLY A 83 19.97 17.17 6.20
N TYR A 84 18.63 17.25 6.05
CA TYR A 84 17.83 16.21 5.41
C TYR A 84 17.92 16.30 3.89
N LEU A 85 17.67 15.16 3.25
CA LEU A 85 17.44 15.10 1.81
C LEU A 85 15.94 15.37 1.55
N GLU A 86 15.66 16.31 0.66
CA GLU A 86 14.35 16.90 0.39
C GLU A 86 14.02 16.85 -1.10
N THR A 87 12.72 16.76 -1.44
CA THR A 87 12.24 17.05 -2.79
C THR A 87 11.84 18.53 -2.89
N ASN A 88 12.33 19.24 -3.91
CA ASN A 88 11.98 20.63 -4.16
C ASN A 88 12.13 20.96 -5.65
N PRO A 89 11.01 21.23 -6.38
CA PRO A 89 9.63 21.36 -5.91
C PRO A 89 8.99 20.01 -5.54
N SER A 90 7.91 20.08 -4.75
CA SER A 90 7.09 18.93 -4.33
C SER A 90 5.62 19.31 -4.30
N THR A 91 4.76 18.40 -4.77
CA THR A 91 3.30 18.51 -4.70
C THR A 91 2.74 17.32 -3.93
N SER A 92 1.54 17.45 -3.37
CA SER A 92 0.76 16.34 -2.82
C SER A 92 -0.50 16.17 -3.65
N PRO A 93 -0.56 15.23 -4.59
CA PRO A 93 -1.72 15.10 -5.48
C PRO A 93 -3.00 14.75 -4.72
N GLU A 94 -4.11 15.36 -5.03
CA GLU A 94 -4.37 16.56 -5.80
C GLU A 94 -4.86 17.67 -4.83
N HIS A 95 -3.99 18.12 -3.93
CA HIS A 95 -4.39 18.99 -2.82
C HIS A 95 -3.60 20.30 -2.76
N ASP A 96 -4.26 21.31 -2.23
CA ASP A 96 -3.69 22.64 -1.97
C ASP A 96 -3.46 22.86 -0.48
N PHE A 97 -2.79 23.95 -0.17
CA PHE A 97 -2.68 24.50 1.18
C PHE A 97 -2.85 26.04 1.14
N ILE A 98 -3.12 26.62 2.30
CA ILE A 98 -3.08 28.08 2.46
C ILE A 98 -1.66 28.47 2.85
N ALA A 99 -1.00 29.20 1.96
CA ALA A 99 0.35 29.72 2.19
C ALA A 99 0.36 30.82 3.27
N PRO A 100 1.52 31.15 3.86
CA PRO A 100 1.61 32.17 4.92
C PRO A 100 1.13 33.56 4.51
N ASP A 101 1.06 33.87 3.22
CA ASP A 101 0.51 35.11 2.68
C ASP A 101 -1.01 35.09 2.50
N GLY A 102 -1.67 33.96 2.85
CA GLY A 102 -3.11 33.77 2.75
C GLY A 102 -3.60 33.27 1.38
N ASN A 103 -2.72 33.08 0.41
CA ASN A 103 -3.09 32.57 -0.91
C ASN A 103 -3.11 31.02 -0.91
N ARG A 104 -3.94 30.44 -1.82
CA ARG A 104 -3.88 28.99 -2.10
C ARG A 104 -2.63 28.68 -2.93
N ALA A 105 -1.96 27.59 -2.57
CA ALA A 105 -0.79 27.07 -3.27
C ALA A 105 -0.80 25.54 -3.25
N SER A 106 -0.18 24.93 -4.27
CA SER A 106 -0.08 23.47 -4.43
C SER A 106 1.37 22.98 -4.51
N VAL A 107 2.34 23.90 -4.49
CA VAL A 107 3.76 23.56 -4.60
C VAL A 107 4.50 23.99 -3.34
N SER A 108 5.20 23.04 -2.73
CA SER A 108 6.04 23.23 -1.57
C SER A 108 7.34 22.42 -1.73
N TYR A 109 7.86 21.89 -0.65
CA TYR A 109 8.98 20.94 -0.62
C TYR A 109 8.62 19.76 0.26
N SER A 110 9.21 18.59 -0.01
CA SER A 110 9.10 17.38 0.82
C SER A 110 7.68 17.05 1.29
N SER A 111 6.71 16.99 0.34
CA SER A 111 5.39 16.45 0.69
C SER A 111 5.55 15.07 1.31
N THR A 112 4.70 14.75 2.28
CA THR A 112 4.77 13.45 2.96
C THR A 112 4.60 12.29 1.98
N MET A 113 3.82 12.46 0.91
CA MET A 113 3.66 11.45 -0.12
C MET A 113 4.95 11.19 -0.90
N ASP A 114 5.63 12.25 -1.38
CA ASP A 114 6.90 12.09 -2.08
C ASP A 114 7.91 11.34 -1.21
N MET A 115 8.05 11.77 0.03
CA MET A 115 9.01 11.17 0.96
C MET A 115 8.66 9.72 1.30
N ALA A 116 7.38 9.39 1.42
CA ALA A 116 6.93 8.02 1.68
C ALA A 116 7.21 7.10 0.47
N ILE A 117 6.96 7.56 -0.75
CA ILE A 117 7.26 6.80 -1.97
C ILE A 117 8.77 6.58 -2.12
N ILE A 118 9.58 7.62 -1.89
CA ILE A 118 11.05 7.49 -1.97
C ILE A 118 11.57 6.49 -0.93
N LYS A 119 11.09 6.56 0.31
CA LYS A 119 11.43 5.58 1.36
C LYS A 119 11.09 4.16 0.94
N GLU A 120 9.90 3.96 0.39
CA GLU A 120 9.44 2.64 -0.07
C GLU A 120 10.33 2.12 -1.20
N VAL A 121 10.55 2.90 -2.26
CA VAL A 121 11.38 2.49 -3.40
C VAL A 121 12.82 2.22 -2.97
N PHE A 122 13.39 3.02 -2.10
CA PHE A 122 14.75 2.79 -1.59
C PHE A 122 14.83 1.50 -0.77
N SER A 123 13.83 1.22 0.07
CA SER A 123 13.74 -0.04 0.82
C SER A 123 13.62 -1.24 -0.12
N VAL A 124 12.79 -1.11 -1.17
CA VAL A 124 12.65 -2.13 -2.21
C VAL A 124 13.96 -2.39 -2.95
N ILE A 125 14.71 -1.35 -3.33
CA ILE A 125 16.01 -1.48 -4.01
C ILE A 125 17.01 -2.25 -3.12
N VAL A 126 17.08 -1.91 -1.85
CA VAL A 126 17.97 -2.58 -0.88
C VAL A 126 17.58 -4.04 -0.72
N SER A 127 16.30 -4.33 -0.47
CA SER A 127 15.81 -5.71 -0.31
C SER A 127 15.99 -6.54 -1.58
N ALA A 128 15.74 -5.97 -2.76
CA ALA A 128 15.97 -6.65 -4.03
C ALA A 128 17.46 -6.94 -4.27
N ALA A 129 18.35 -6.02 -3.90
CA ALA A 129 19.79 -6.22 -3.98
C ALA A 129 20.27 -7.33 -3.02
N GLU A 130 19.71 -7.41 -1.83
CA GLU A 130 20.00 -8.49 -0.87
C GLU A 130 19.59 -9.86 -1.42
N VAL A 131 18.39 -9.97 -1.98
CA VAL A 131 17.90 -11.19 -2.60
C VAL A 131 18.76 -11.63 -3.80
N LEU A 132 19.29 -10.67 -4.57
CA LEU A 132 20.09 -10.91 -5.78
C LEU A 132 21.60 -10.95 -5.52
N ASP A 133 22.04 -10.87 -4.26
CA ASP A 133 23.45 -10.79 -3.85
C ASP A 133 24.22 -9.64 -4.55
N LYS A 134 23.59 -8.44 -4.58
CA LYS A 134 24.12 -7.23 -5.20
C LYS A 134 24.39 -6.11 -4.19
N ASN A 135 24.67 -6.44 -2.94
CA ASN A 135 24.85 -5.48 -1.84
C ASN A 135 26.00 -4.49 -2.07
N GLU A 136 27.01 -4.87 -2.84
CA GLU A 136 28.19 -4.05 -3.13
C GLU A 136 28.01 -3.09 -4.31
N ASP A 137 26.84 -3.12 -4.99
CA ASP A 137 26.51 -2.16 -6.06
C ASP A 137 26.57 -0.71 -5.52
N ASP A 138 27.21 0.19 -6.26
CA ASP A 138 27.37 1.60 -5.88
C ASP A 138 26.02 2.28 -5.64
N LEU A 139 25.02 1.99 -6.48
CA LEU A 139 23.66 2.50 -6.26
C LEU A 139 23.10 2.10 -4.89
N VAL A 140 23.30 0.84 -4.47
CA VAL A 140 22.78 0.35 -3.18
C VAL A 140 23.44 1.08 -2.01
N LYS A 141 24.73 1.34 -2.09
CA LYS A 141 25.46 2.14 -1.10
C LYS A 141 24.94 3.57 -1.02
N ARG A 142 24.73 4.21 -2.17
CA ARG A 142 24.15 5.57 -2.25
C ARG A 142 22.74 5.62 -1.68
N VAL A 143 21.90 4.63 -2.01
CA VAL A 143 20.53 4.51 -1.50
C VAL A 143 20.51 4.34 0.02
N ARG A 144 21.33 3.43 0.58
CA ARG A 144 21.43 3.26 2.04
C ARG A 144 21.87 4.53 2.76
N ASN A 145 22.84 5.27 2.19
CA ASN A 145 23.25 6.57 2.74
C ASN A 145 22.08 7.58 2.71
N ALA A 146 21.38 7.67 1.57
CA ALA A 146 20.26 8.60 1.43
C ALA A 146 19.10 8.28 2.37
N GLN A 147 18.75 7.00 2.57
CA GLN A 147 17.63 6.60 3.44
C GLN A 147 17.72 7.19 4.85
N SER A 148 18.91 7.22 5.45
CA SER A 148 19.12 7.74 6.81
C SER A 148 18.94 9.25 6.91
N ARG A 149 18.90 9.95 5.78
CA ARG A 149 18.84 11.42 5.67
C ARG A 149 17.53 11.94 5.09
N LEU A 150 16.60 11.06 4.70
CA LEU A 150 15.32 11.48 4.13
C LEU A 150 14.50 12.31 5.12
N TYR A 151 13.83 13.35 4.62
CA TYR A 151 12.97 14.20 5.41
C TYR A 151 11.89 13.35 6.15
N PRO A 152 11.72 13.51 7.46
CA PRO A 152 10.85 12.63 8.25
C PRO A 152 9.37 12.96 8.08
N THR A 153 8.51 11.96 8.23
CA THR A 153 7.07 12.16 8.42
C THR A 153 6.83 12.85 9.76
N LYS A 154 5.97 13.87 9.78
CA LYS A 154 5.68 14.70 10.97
C LYS A 154 4.20 14.64 11.34
N VAL A 155 3.93 14.96 12.59
CA VAL A 155 2.58 15.10 13.13
C VAL A 155 2.25 16.59 13.26
N ALA A 156 1.07 16.97 12.78
CA ALA A 156 0.53 18.34 12.87
C ALA A 156 0.07 18.68 14.29
N LYS A 157 -0.19 19.96 14.55
CA LYS A 157 -0.67 20.43 15.87
C LYS A 157 -2.02 19.84 16.27
N ASP A 158 -2.85 19.48 15.28
CA ASP A 158 -4.14 18.83 15.51
C ASP A 158 -4.02 17.30 15.73
N GLY A 159 -2.80 16.77 15.71
CA GLY A 159 -2.49 15.37 15.91
C GLY A 159 -2.65 14.49 14.66
N SER A 160 -2.94 15.06 13.48
CA SER A 160 -2.97 14.33 12.20
C SER A 160 -1.57 14.24 11.59
N ILE A 161 -1.39 13.37 10.58
CA ILE A 161 -0.17 13.35 9.76
C ILE A 161 -0.10 14.66 8.96
N MET A 162 1.04 15.35 9.01
CA MET A 162 1.27 16.50 8.15
C MET A 162 1.35 16.06 6.68
N GLU A 163 0.57 16.70 5.82
CA GLU A 163 0.63 16.43 4.37
C GLU A 163 1.84 17.11 3.72
N TRP A 164 2.25 18.24 4.25
CA TRP A 164 3.34 19.07 3.76
C TRP A 164 4.50 19.13 4.77
N ALA A 165 5.65 19.59 4.34
CA ALA A 165 6.81 19.75 5.23
C ALA A 165 6.57 20.74 6.38
N GLN A 166 5.61 21.65 6.22
CA GLN A 166 5.15 22.59 7.22
C GLN A 166 3.67 22.36 7.52
N ASP A 167 3.26 22.71 8.75
CA ASP A 167 1.87 22.62 9.22
C ASP A 167 1.05 23.78 8.66
N PHE A 168 0.73 23.68 7.36
CA PHE A 168 -0.09 24.66 6.66
C PHE A 168 -1.57 24.43 6.97
N GLN A 169 -2.35 25.52 6.83
CA GLN A 169 -3.80 25.43 6.92
C GLN A 169 -4.35 24.67 5.70
N ASP A 170 -5.22 23.70 5.96
CA ASP A 170 -5.91 22.90 4.98
C ASP A 170 -7.16 23.64 4.46
N PRO A 171 -7.27 23.95 3.16
CA PRO A 171 -8.43 24.65 2.61
C PRO A 171 -9.65 23.74 2.41
N ASP A 172 -9.48 22.41 2.42
CA ASP A 172 -10.51 21.40 2.28
C ASP A 172 -10.19 20.18 3.13
N VAL A 173 -10.59 20.21 4.39
CA VAL A 173 -10.31 19.14 5.37
C VAL A 173 -10.94 17.79 4.99
N HIS A 174 -11.98 17.80 4.16
CA HIS A 174 -12.67 16.61 3.66
C HIS A 174 -12.24 16.21 2.25
N HIS A 175 -11.09 16.70 1.80
CA HIS A 175 -10.56 16.38 0.48
C HIS A 175 -10.50 14.87 0.24
N ARG A 176 -10.83 14.45 -0.98
CA ARG A 176 -10.93 13.04 -1.37
C ARG A 176 -9.59 12.28 -1.35
N HIS A 177 -8.45 12.97 -1.49
CA HIS A 177 -7.14 12.35 -1.48
C HIS A 177 -6.57 12.16 -0.06
N LEU A 178 -5.82 11.07 0.09
CA LEU A 178 -5.14 10.63 1.33
C LEU A 178 -3.64 10.41 1.05
N SER A 179 -3.07 11.24 0.20
CA SER A 179 -1.71 11.10 -0.35
C SER A 179 -0.65 10.92 0.74
N HIS A 180 -0.77 11.64 1.84
CA HIS A 180 0.13 11.57 2.99
C HIS A 180 0.00 10.30 3.84
N LEU A 181 -0.99 9.44 3.54
CA LEU A 181 -1.13 8.11 4.15
C LEU A 181 -0.58 6.97 3.26
N PHE A 182 0.06 7.29 2.12
CA PHE A 182 0.69 6.29 1.25
C PHE A 182 1.60 5.32 2.01
N GLY A 183 2.38 5.82 2.96
CA GLY A 183 3.30 4.98 3.74
C GLY A 183 2.63 3.93 4.63
N LEU A 184 1.32 4.09 4.94
CA LEU A 184 0.53 3.09 5.65
C LEU A 184 -0.07 2.07 4.66
N PHE A 185 -0.66 2.55 3.57
CA PHE A 185 -1.19 1.74 2.47
C PHE A 185 -1.22 2.57 1.16
N PRO A 186 -0.72 2.03 0.02
CA PRO A 186 -0.20 0.67 -0.20
C PRO A 186 1.23 0.44 0.27
N GLY A 187 1.95 1.47 0.71
CA GLY A 187 3.30 1.35 1.27
C GLY A 187 3.35 0.58 2.60
N HIS A 188 4.56 0.39 3.10
CA HIS A 188 4.86 -0.34 4.33
C HIS A 188 5.83 0.43 5.24
N THR A 189 6.06 1.71 4.96
CA THR A 189 7.00 2.54 5.73
C THR A 189 6.42 3.08 7.04
N MET A 190 5.10 2.99 7.22
CA MET A 190 4.41 3.24 8.47
C MET A 190 3.74 1.95 8.94
N THR A 191 4.40 1.18 9.82
CA THR A 191 3.80 -0.02 10.40
C THR A 191 3.28 0.27 11.81
N ILE A 192 2.23 -0.44 12.19
CA ILE A 192 1.60 -0.31 13.52
C ILE A 192 2.60 -0.60 14.63
N GLU A 193 3.44 -1.63 14.44
CA GLU A 193 4.35 -2.15 15.44
C GLU A 193 5.54 -1.23 15.68
N SER A 194 6.02 -0.58 14.62
CA SER A 194 7.26 0.20 14.70
C SER A 194 7.04 1.67 15.04
N MET A 195 5.82 2.20 14.82
CA MET A 195 5.55 3.65 14.91
C MET A 195 4.18 3.96 15.55
N PRO A 196 3.97 3.68 16.84
CA PRO A 196 2.66 3.85 17.50
C PRO A 196 2.13 5.29 17.44
N ASP A 197 3.00 6.30 17.51
CA ASP A 197 2.59 7.71 17.43
C ASP A 197 2.07 8.06 16.03
N LEU A 198 2.70 7.56 14.96
CA LEU A 198 2.24 7.75 13.59
C LEU A 198 0.95 6.97 13.32
N ARG A 199 0.75 5.82 13.96
CA ARG A 199 -0.53 5.12 13.92
C ARG A 199 -1.66 6.02 14.41
N LYS A 200 -1.51 6.61 15.59
CA LYS A 200 -2.54 7.50 16.15
C LYS A 200 -2.77 8.72 15.26
N ALA A 201 -1.71 9.28 14.71
CA ALA A 201 -1.81 10.40 13.78
C ALA A 201 -2.51 10.02 12.46
N ALA A 202 -2.31 8.81 11.95
CA ALA A 202 -3.03 8.30 10.79
C ALA A 202 -4.53 8.10 11.07
N GLU A 203 -4.90 7.57 12.24
CA GLU A 203 -6.30 7.50 12.69
C GLU A 203 -6.94 8.91 12.74
N ASN A 204 -6.25 9.89 13.34
CA ASN A 204 -6.72 11.27 13.39
C ASN A 204 -6.89 11.86 12.00
N THR A 205 -5.97 11.56 11.08
CA THR A 205 -6.07 11.98 9.66
C THR A 205 -7.32 11.42 9.00
N LEU A 206 -7.59 10.13 9.16
CA LEU A 206 -8.77 9.48 8.59
C LEU A 206 -10.07 10.05 9.16
N HIS A 207 -10.14 10.29 10.46
CA HIS A 207 -11.28 10.98 11.08
C HIS A 207 -11.47 12.40 10.54
N LYS A 208 -10.37 13.16 10.39
CA LYS A 208 -10.39 14.52 9.82
C LYS A 208 -10.89 14.53 8.37
N ARG A 209 -10.42 13.60 7.53
CA ARG A 209 -10.85 13.45 6.13
C ARG A 209 -12.30 13.00 6.00
N GLY A 210 -12.86 12.36 7.03
CA GLY A 210 -14.22 11.85 7.03
C GLY A 210 -14.45 10.64 6.14
N GLU A 211 -15.69 10.20 6.04
CA GLU A 211 -16.05 8.93 5.38
C GLU A 211 -16.48 9.11 3.92
N GLU A 212 -16.96 10.28 3.54
CA GLU A 212 -17.45 10.55 2.18
C GLU A 212 -16.30 10.64 1.15
N GLY A 213 -16.64 10.36 -0.11
CA GLY A 213 -15.71 10.48 -1.23
C GLY A 213 -16.11 9.58 -2.42
N PRO A 214 -15.44 9.76 -3.56
CA PRO A 214 -15.62 8.88 -4.72
C PRO A 214 -15.20 7.44 -4.41
N GLY A 215 -15.61 6.50 -5.25
CA GLY A 215 -15.43 5.06 -4.99
C GLY A 215 -14.00 4.65 -4.65
N TRP A 216 -13.00 5.15 -5.41
CA TRP A 216 -11.59 4.83 -5.15
C TRP A 216 -11.10 5.36 -3.79
N SER A 217 -11.53 6.58 -3.40
CA SER A 217 -11.17 7.17 -2.11
C SER A 217 -11.76 6.37 -0.95
N THR A 218 -13.05 5.98 -1.09
CA THR A 218 -13.74 5.13 -0.11
C THR A 218 -13.02 3.79 0.09
N MET A 219 -12.57 3.15 -1.00
CA MET A 219 -11.86 1.88 -0.90
C MET A 219 -10.43 2.05 -0.39
N TRP A 220 -9.76 3.17 -0.67
CA TRP A 220 -8.48 3.48 -0.05
C TRP A 220 -8.62 3.65 1.46
N LYS A 221 -9.66 4.38 1.92
CA LYS A 221 -10.00 4.49 3.35
C LYS A 221 -10.28 3.12 3.97
N ALA A 222 -11.01 2.23 3.27
CA ALA A 222 -11.25 0.87 3.76
C ALA A 222 -9.95 0.10 4.01
N ALA A 223 -9.00 0.15 3.05
CA ALA A 223 -7.71 -0.50 3.18
C ALA A 223 -6.82 0.12 4.27
N LEU A 224 -6.84 1.45 4.42
CA LEU A 224 -6.12 2.16 5.47
C LEU A 224 -6.64 1.77 6.87
N TRP A 225 -7.97 1.74 7.07
CA TRP A 225 -8.57 1.26 8.31
C TRP A 225 -8.27 -0.22 8.58
N ALA A 226 -8.25 -1.05 7.53
CA ALA A 226 -7.85 -2.45 7.67
C ALA A 226 -6.40 -2.58 8.16
N ARG A 227 -5.47 -1.76 7.64
CA ARG A 227 -4.08 -1.69 8.11
C ARG A 227 -3.94 -1.18 9.54
N LEU A 228 -4.87 -0.38 10.01
CA LEU A 228 -4.96 0.04 11.40
C LEU A 228 -5.66 -1.01 12.30
N HIS A 229 -6.06 -2.14 11.75
CA HIS A 229 -6.82 -3.20 12.41
C HIS A 229 -8.18 -2.73 12.97
N ASP A 230 -8.75 -1.68 12.36
CA ASP A 230 -10.09 -1.19 12.70
C ASP A 230 -11.14 -1.81 11.77
N SER A 231 -11.79 -2.85 12.27
CA SER A 231 -12.79 -3.63 11.52
C SER A 231 -14.08 -2.85 11.24
N GLU A 232 -14.49 -2.01 12.19
CA GLU A 232 -15.75 -1.27 12.11
C GLU A 232 -15.69 -0.19 11.03
N HIS A 233 -14.64 0.65 11.05
CA HIS A 233 -14.46 1.68 10.04
C HIS A 233 -14.19 1.06 8.67
N SER A 234 -13.34 0.03 8.58
CA SER A 234 -13.07 -0.66 7.32
C SER A 234 -14.34 -1.22 6.68
N TYR A 235 -15.17 -1.92 7.46
CA TYR A 235 -16.44 -2.48 6.99
C TYR A 235 -17.46 -1.39 6.60
N ARG A 236 -17.49 -0.28 7.34
CA ARG A 236 -18.36 0.84 7.02
C ARG A 236 -18.01 1.45 5.67
N MET A 237 -16.72 1.59 5.35
CA MET A 237 -16.26 2.03 4.04
C MET A 237 -16.65 1.02 2.93
N VAL A 238 -16.52 -0.28 3.19
CA VAL A 238 -17.01 -1.32 2.27
C VAL A 238 -18.51 -1.17 2.00
N LYS A 239 -19.32 -0.90 3.03
CA LYS A 239 -20.77 -0.66 2.84
C LYS A 239 -21.05 0.63 2.07
N HIS A 240 -20.24 1.67 2.23
CA HIS A 240 -20.40 2.92 1.48
C HIS A 240 -20.17 2.71 -0.02
N LEU A 241 -19.30 1.78 -0.43
CA LEU A 241 -19.17 1.44 -1.84
C LEU A 241 -20.41 0.72 -2.39
N ILE A 242 -21.02 -0.16 -1.59
CA ILE A 242 -22.17 -0.96 -2.01
C ILE A 242 -23.47 -0.11 -1.88
N TYR A 243 -23.47 1.01 -2.58
CA TYR A 243 -24.59 1.92 -2.70
C TYR A 243 -24.93 2.09 -4.18
N PHE A 244 -26.20 1.93 -4.54
CA PHE A 244 -26.63 2.09 -5.93
C PHE A 244 -26.63 3.55 -6.35
N VAL A 245 -25.98 3.82 -7.47
CA VAL A 245 -25.89 5.14 -8.09
C VAL A 245 -26.74 5.17 -9.34
N ASP A 246 -27.67 6.13 -9.38
CA ASP A 246 -28.47 6.43 -10.57
C ASP A 246 -27.73 7.50 -11.42
N PRO A 247 -27.20 7.14 -12.60
CA PRO A 247 -26.46 8.07 -13.43
C PRO A 247 -27.23 9.32 -13.88
N GLU A 248 -28.58 9.23 -13.89
CA GLU A 248 -29.44 10.33 -14.35
C GLU A 248 -29.72 11.37 -13.23
N HIS A 249 -29.59 10.96 -11.97
CA HIS A 249 -29.91 11.80 -10.82
C HIS A 249 -28.69 12.18 -9.97
N GLU A 250 -27.51 11.75 -10.35
CA GLU A 250 -26.31 11.94 -9.54
C GLU A 250 -25.74 13.36 -9.66
N LYS A 251 -25.63 14.05 -8.52
CA LYS A 251 -25.10 15.41 -8.43
C LYS A 251 -23.82 15.56 -7.61
N ALA A 252 -23.30 14.46 -7.04
CA ALA A 252 -22.16 14.52 -6.13
C ALA A 252 -21.19 13.35 -6.31
N PHE A 253 -19.90 13.61 -6.11
CA PHE A 253 -18.82 12.61 -6.11
C PHE A 253 -18.87 11.75 -4.82
N ARG A 254 -19.94 10.98 -4.62
CA ARG A 254 -20.15 10.17 -3.41
C ARG A 254 -19.72 8.71 -3.53
N GLY A 255 -19.20 8.32 -4.69
CA GLY A 255 -18.88 6.92 -4.97
C GLY A 255 -20.12 6.05 -5.15
N GLY A 256 -20.02 4.76 -4.80
CA GLY A 256 -21.06 3.76 -5.01
C GLY A 256 -20.83 2.89 -6.23
N ILE A 257 -21.85 2.14 -6.64
CA ILE A 257 -21.83 1.25 -7.81
C ILE A 257 -23.01 1.50 -8.73
N TYR A 258 -22.78 1.40 -10.04
CA TYR A 258 -23.82 1.39 -11.07
C TYR A 258 -24.49 0.03 -11.13
N SER A 259 -25.62 -0.07 -11.86
CA SER A 259 -26.40 -1.32 -12.02
C SER A 259 -25.60 -2.49 -12.60
N ASN A 260 -24.53 -2.22 -13.34
CA ASN A 260 -23.61 -3.21 -13.89
C ASN A 260 -22.45 -3.56 -12.94
N LEU A 261 -22.51 -3.13 -11.68
CA LEU A 261 -21.49 -3.29 -10.63
C LEU A 261 -20.18 -2.53 -10.86
N PHE A 262 -20.11 -1.65 -11.84
CA PHE A 262 -18.97 -0.75 -12.00
C PHE A 262 -18.99 0.32 -10.91
N ALA A 263 -17.83 0.61 -10.37
CA ALA A 263 -17.69 1.63 -9.34
C ALA A 263 -17.85 3.03 -9.93
N ALA A 264 -18.49 3.89 -9.17
CA ALA A 264 -18.68 5.29 -9.53
C ALA A 264 -17.64 6.19 -8.87
N HIS A 265 -17.09 7.07 -9.69
CA HIS A 265 -16.39 8.27 -9.21
C HIS A 265 -17.41 9.39 -8.92
N PRO A 266 -18.42 9.78 -9.76
CA PRO A 266 -18.74 9.60 -11.18
C PRO A 266 -17.81 10.41 -12.12
N PRO A 267 -17.65 9.97 -13.41
CA PRO A 267 -18.17 8.75 -14.03
C PRO A 267 -17.45 7.47 -13.51
N PHE A 268 -17.65 6.32 -14.15
CA PHE A 268 -16.96 5.07 -13.84
C PHE A 268 -15.45 5.22 -13.78
N GLN A 269 -14.86 4.68 -12.72
CA GLN A 269 -13.43 4.44 -12.58
C GLN A 269 -13.20 3.06 -11.96
N ILE A 270 -12.33 2.25 -12.56
CA ILE A 270 -12.10 0.85 -12.16
C ILE A 270 -11.40 0.71 -10.79
N ASP A 271 -10.74 1.77 -10.33
CA ASP A 271 -9.93 1.77 -9.12
C ASP A 271 -10.65 1.18 -7.91
N ALA A 272 -11.92 1.57 -7.70
CA ALA A 272 -12.69 1.11 -6.56
C ALA A 272 -13.10 -0.37 -6.68
N ASN A 273 -13.31 -0.89 -7.90
CA ASN A 273 -13.56 -2.31 -8.09
C ASN A 273 -12.35 -3.15 -7.65
N PHE A 274 -11.15 -2.75 -8.01
CA PHE A 274 -9.93 -3.41 -7.57
C PHE A 274 -9.62 -3.12 -6.10
N GLY A 275 -9.82 -1.86 -5.67
CA GLY A 275 -9.67 -1.44 -4.28
C GLY A 275 -10.57 -2.21 -3.31
N PHE A 276 -11.80 -2.55 -3.73
CA PHE A 276 -12.72 -3.39 -2.94
C PHE A 276 -12.10 -4.75 -2.62
N THR A 277 -11.62 -5.45 -3.65
CA THR A 277 -11.00 -6.77 -3.44
C THR A 277 -9.75 -6.69 -2.60
N ALA A 278 -8.91 -5.67 -2.80
CA ALA A 278 -7.71 -5.44 -2.01
C ALA A 278 -8.04 -5.13 -0.55
N ALA A 279 -9.01 -4.24 -0.27
CA ALA A 279 -9.41 -3.88 1.08
C ALA A 279 -9.99 -5.08 1.84
N VAL A 280 -10.86 -5.87 1.21
CA VAL A 280 -11.40 -7.10 1.82
C VAL A 280 -10.30 -8.11 2.11
N ALA A 281 -9.33 -8.28 1.21
CA ALA A 281 -8.18 -9.14 1.46
C ALA A 281 -7.37 -8.66 2.68
N GLU A 282 -7.09 -7.36 2.79
CA GLU A 282 -6.41 -6.74 3.94
C GLU A 282 -7.19 -6.89 5.26
N MET A 283 -8.52 -6.90 5.22
CA MET A 283 -9.35 -7.17 6.40
C MET A 283 -9.19 -8.61 6.91
N LEU A 284 -8.93 -9.57 6.02
CA LEU A 284 -8.85 -10.99 6.33
C LEU A 284 -7.43 -11.49 6.57
N VAL A 285 -6.47 -11.03 5.77
CA VAL A 285 -5.07 -11.48 5.83
C VAL A 285 -4.14 -10.34 5.43
N GLN A 286 -3.22 -9.98 6.32
CA GLN A 286 -2.09 -9.10 6.00
C GLN A 286 -0.79 -9.88 6.10
N SER A 287 0.20 -9.52 5.29
CA SER A 287 1.47 -10.27 5.27
C SER A 287 2.67 -9.39 4.96
N THR A 288 3.81 -9.78 5.52
CA THR A 288 5.16 -9.44 5.09
C THR A 288 5.84 -10.69 4.54
N LEU A 289 7.13 -10.63 4.24
CA LEU A 289 7.90 -11.84 3.90
C LEU A 289 8.08 -12.81 5.07
N GLU A 290 7.83 -12.34 6.31
CA GLU A 290 8.05 -13.11 7.54
C GLU A 290 6.80 -13.21 8.43
N ASP A 291 5.86 -12.28 8.31
CA ASP A 291 4.70 -12.20 9.18
C ASP A 291 3.40 -12.46 8.42
N LEU A 292 2.47 -13.12 9.08
CA LEU A 292 1.11 -13.34 8.60
C LEU A 292 0.12 -12.96 9.70
N TYR A 293 -0.65 -11.92 9.48
CA TYR A 293 -1.70 -11.45 10.39
C TYR A 293 -3.04 -12.03 9.94
N LEU A 294 -3.71 -12.73 10.84
CA LEU A 294 -4.93 -13.49 10.57
C LEU A 294 -6.15 -12.74 11.13
N LEU A 295 -7.10 -12.44 10.23
CA LEU A 295 -8.34 -11.73 10.54
C LEU A 295 -8.11 -10.39 11.28
N PRO A 296 -7.13 -9.56 10.86
CA PRO A 296 -6.73 -8.36 11.61
C PRO A 296 -7.86 -7.33 11.71
N ALA A 297 -8.74 -7.26 10.71
CA ALA A 297 -9.86 -6.34 10.67
C ALA A 297 -11.20 -7.03 10.30
N LEU A 298 -11.43 -8.25 10.80
CA LEU A 298 -12.67 -8.96 10.58
C LEU A 298 -13.84 -8.26 11.30
N PRO A 299 -14.90 -7.82 10.60
CA PRO A 299 -16.10 -7.23 11.21
C PRO A 299 -16.99 -8.34 11.82
N ARG A 300 -16.68 -8.74 13.03
CA ARG A 300 -17.21 -9.97 13.67
C ARG A 300 -18.72 -9.99 13.82
N ASP A 301 -19.32 -8.84 14.07
CA ASP A 301 -20.76 -8.70 14.25
C ASP A 301 -21.54 -8.89 12.93
N TYR A 302 -20.87 -8.70 11.80
CA TYR A 302 -21.47 -8.83 10.46
C TYR A 302 -21.00 -10.09 9.73
N TRP A 303 -19.75 -10.46 9.86
CA TRP A 303 -19.15 -11.66 9.25
C TRP A 303 -18.87 -12.72 10.33
N GLY A 304 -19.91 -13.15 11.04
CA GLY A 304 -19.77 -14.09 12.16
C GLY A 304 -19.18 -15.43 11.75
N ASN A 305 -19.52 -15.96 10.57
CA ASN A 305 -18.99 -17.21 10.04
C ASN A 305 -18.61 -17.04 8.59
N GLY A 306 -17.50 -17.66 8.19
CA GLY A 306 -17.07 -17.65 6.80
C GLY A 306 -15.79 -18.44 6.57
N CYS A 307 -15.50 -18.68 5.30
CA CYS A 307 -14.25 -19.26 4.82
C CYS A 307 -13.81 -18.57 3.54
N VAL A 308 -12.51 -18.44 3.39
CA VAL A 308 -11.87 -18.02 2.13
C VAL A 308 -10.73 -18.99 1.85
N GLU A 309 -10.67 -19.47 0.61
CA GLU A 309 -9.66 -20.42 0.16
C GLU A 309 -8.80 -19.82 -0.94
N GLY A 310 -7.53 -20.17 -0.93
CA GLY A 310 -6.60 -19.80 -1.99
C GLY A 310 -6.12 -18.36 -1.97
N LEU A 311 -6.29 -17.61 -0.86
CA LEU A 311 -5.67 -16.30 -0.72
C LEU A 311 -4.15 -16.44 -0.84
N VAL A 312 -3.53 -15.59 -1.65
CA VAL A 312 -2.08 -15.56 -1.77
C VAL A 312 -1.54 -14.46 -0.87
N ALA A 313 -0.53 -14.82 -0.08
CA ALA A 313 0.19 -13.91 0.79
C ALA A 313 1.66 -13.79 0.35
N ARG A 314 2.35 -12.77 0.85
CA ARG A 314 3.77 -12.57 0.54
C ARG A 314 4.60 -13.77 1.01
N GLY A 315 5.73 -14.00 0.36
CA GLY A 315 6.56 -15.19 0.57
C GLY A 315 6.13 -16.40 -0.27
N GLY A 316 5.21 -16.22 -1.23
CA GLY A 316 4.65 -17.31 -2.06
C GLY A 316 3.74 -18.25 -1.28
N LEU A 317 3.18 -17.73 -0.18
CA LEU A 317 2.31 -18.49 0.73
C LEU A 317 0.87 -18.47 0.22
N THR A 318 0.19 -19.62 0.26
CA THR A 318 -1.24 -19.71 0.04
C THR A 318 -1.95 -20.00 1.36
N VAL A 319 -3.08 -19.33 1.58
CA VAL A 319 -3.81 -19.29 2.85
C VAL A 319 -5.26 -19.69 2.60
N ASN A 320 -5.71 -20.70 3.33
CA ASN A 320 -7.14 -21.00 3.54
C ASN A 320 -7.49 -20.63 4.97
N ILE A 321 -8.49 -19.79 5.15
CA ILE A 321 -8.87 -19.30 6.48
C ILE A 321 -10.37 -19.42 6.66
N CYS A 322 -10.78 -20.11 7.75
CA CYS A 322 -12.18 -20.21 8.16
C CYS A 322 -12.33 -19.63 9.56
N TRP A 323 -13.44 -18.95 9.78
CA TRP A 323 -13.82 -18.43 11.09
C TRP A 323 -15.25 -18.80 11.45
N LYS A 324 -15.50 -18.91 12.75
CA LYS A 324 -16.80 -19.22 13.33
C LYS A 324 -17.06 -18.33 14.53
N GLU A 325 -18.24 -17.75 14.62
CA GLU A 325 -18.60 -16.80 15.70
C GLU A 325 -17.55 -15.68 15.86
N GLY A 326 -17.08 -15.14 14.71
CA GLY A 326 -16.06 -14.10 14.66
C GLY A 326 -14.66 -14.52 15.12
N ASN A 327 -14.41 -15.81 15.32
CA ASN A 327 -13.13 -16.36 15.78
C ASN A 327 -12.49 -17.25 14.73
N LEU A 328 -11.16 -17.21 14.63
CA LEU A 328 -10.43 -18.16 13.80
C LEU A 328 -10.81 -19.58 14.20
N HIS A 329 -11.23 -20.37 13.24
CA HIS A 329 -11.64 -21.77 13.44
C HIS A 329 -10.63 -22.73 12.85
N ARG A 330 -10.21 -22.49 11.58
CA ARG A 330 -9.26 -23.33 10.88
C ARG A 330 -8.40 -22.47 9.95
N LEU A 331 -7.12 -22.81 9.88
CA LEU A 331 -6.14 -22.21 8.99
C LEU A 331 -5.42 -23.30 8.22
N GLY A 332 -5.33 -23.17 6.90
CA GLY A 332 -4.52 -24.01 6.03
C GLY A 332 -3.44 -23.17 5.36
N LEU A 333 -2.19 -23.64 5.38
CA LEU A 333 -1.04 -22.94 4.82
C LEU A 333 -0.20 -23.89 3.94
N TRP A 334 0.21 -23.40 2.77
CA TRP A 334 1.20 -24.11 1.93
C TRP A 334 1.99 -23.15 1.06
N LEU A 335 3.22 -23.56 0.70
CA LEU A 335 4.10 -22.81 -0.19
C LEU A 335 3.90 -23.27 -1.64
N LYS A 336 3.70 -22.30 -2.55
CA LYS A 336 3.62 -22.57 -3.99
C LYS A 336 4.97 -22.94 -4.61
N ASN A 337 6.06 -22.42 -4.07
CA ASN A 337 7.39 -22.62 -4.66
C ASN A 337 8.01 -23.92 -4.16
N ARG A 338 8.42 -24.80 -5.11
CA ARG A 338 8.84 -26.18 -4.89
C ARG A 338 10.26 -26.38 -4.32
N LYS A 339 10.98 -25.31 -3.95
CA LYS A 339 12.43 -25.45 -3.68
C LYS A 339 12.92 -24.96 -2.30
N SER A 340 12.08 -24.46 -1.42
CA SER A 340 12.57 -23.97 -0.14
C SER A 340 11.57 -24.13 1.01
N TRP A 341 12.08 -24.31 2.23
CA TRP A 341 11.34 -24.09 3.45
C TRP A 341 11.38 -22.59 3.80
N ARG A 342 10.37 -22.10 4.49
CA ARG A 342 10.31 -20.73 4.99
C ARG A 342 9.77 -20.68 6.40
N ARG A 343 10.29 -19.74 7.16
CA ARG A 343 9.79 -19.42 8.50
C ARG A 343 8.84 -18.25 8.40
N PHE A 344 7.68 -18.39 9.09
CA PHE A 344 6.71 -17.32 9.27
C PHE A 344 6.36 -17.17 10.75
N ARG A 345 5.99 -15.93 11.13
CA ARG A 345 5.33 -15.63 12.39
C ARG A 345 3.84 -15.46 12.10
N LEU A 346 3.01 -16.33 12.67
CA LEU A 346 1.56 -16.24 12.57
C LEU A 346 1.05 -15.39 13.71
N HIS A 347 0.35 -14.32 13.41
CA HIS A 347 -0.24 -13.40 14.38
C HIS A 347 -1.76 -13.53 14.37
N TYR A 348 -2.33 -13.85 15.50
CA TYR A 348 -3.77 -13.85 15.70
C TYR A 348 -4.09 -13.28 17.07
N ARG A 349 -4.71 -12.09 17.14
CA ARG A 349 -4.90 -11.33 18.39
C ARG A 349 -3.57 -11.16 19.15
N GLU A 350 -3.54 -11.51 20.42
CA GLU A 350 -2.35 -11.42 21.26
C GLU A 350 -1.40 -12.63 21.10
N THR A 351 -1.77 -13.60 20.27
CA THR A 351 -0.97 -14.81 20.08
C THR A 351 -0.04 -14.68 18.88
N MET A 352 1.23 -15.00 19.06
CA MET A 352 2.21 -15.11 17.98
C MET A 352 2.90 -16.48 18.04
N VAL A 353 2.90 -17.21 16.93
CA VAL A 353 3.54 -18.52 16.80
C VAL A 353 4.48 -18.54 15.61
N SER A 354 5.72 -18.97 15.81
CA SER A 354 6.66 -19.19 14.71
C SER A 354 6.50 -20.58 14.12
N VAL A 355 6.34 -20.66 12.80
CA VAL A 355 6.17 -21.90 12.05
C VAL A 355 7.20 -22.03 10.95
N ASN A 356 7.63 -23.26 10.68
CA ASN A 356 8.49 -23.57 9.54
C ASN A 356 7.66 -24.38 8.54
N LEU A 357 7.46 -23.83 7.36
CA LEU A 357 6.70 -24.47 6.28
C LEU A 357 7.66 -25.01 5.24
N SER A 358 7.51 -26.26 4.87
CA SER A 358 8.21 -26.88 3.73
C SER A 358 7.31 -26.87 2.50
N CYS A 359 7.93 -26.89 1.33
CA CYS A 359 7.19 -27.06 0.07
C CYS A 359 6.44 -28.40 0.03
N GLU A 360 5.43 -28.49 -0.85
CA GLU A 360 4.63 -29.70 -1.09
C GLU A 360 3.91 -30.27 0.16
N THR A 361 3.80 -29.46 1.22
CA THR A 361 3.10 -29.84 2.45
C THR A 361 2.06 -28.79 2.79
N MET A 362 0.83 -29.24 3.00
CA MET A 362 -0.24 -28.43 3.57
C MET A 362 -0.22 -28.58 5.10
N TYR A 363 -0.13 -27.48 5.78
CA TYR A 363 -0.17 -27.40 7.24
C TYR A 363 -1.54 -26.90 7.68
N THR A 364 -2.17 -27.57 8.63
CA THR A 364 -3.44 -27.14 9.20
C THR A 364 -3.26 -26.75 10.66
N TYR A 365 -3.94 -25.68 11.05
CA TYR A 365 -3.95 -25.16 12.41
C TYR A 365 -5.37 -24.95 12.89
N ASN A 366 -5.59 -25.09 14.19
CA ASN A 366 -6.85 -24.77 14.86
C ASN A 366 -6.92 -23.27 15.21
N GLY A 367 -8.00 -22.83 15.85
CA GLY A 367 -8.22 -21.44 16.25
C GLY A 367 -7.26 -20.91 17.31
N ARG A 368 -6.43 -21.77 17.92
CA ARG A 368 -5.36 -21.39 18.87
C ARG A 368 -3.99 -21.39 18.23
N LEU A 369 -3.91 -21.64 16.94
CA LEU A 369 -2.67 -21.83 16.18
C LEU A 369 -1.87 -23.09 16.58
N ASP A 370 -2.53 -24.08 17.22
CA ASP A 370 -1.92 -25.39 17.41
C ASP A 370 -1.93 -26.13 16.06
N CYS A 371 -0.81 -26.79 15.72
CA CYS A 371 -0.71 -27.58 14.50
C CYS A 371 -1.61 -28.81 14.62
N GLY A 372 -2.64 -28.89 13.78
CA GLY A 372 -3.61 -29.99 13.76
C GLY A 372 -3.27 -31.11 12.77
N GLY A 373 -2.39 -30.85 11.79
CA GLY A 373 -2.00 -31.85 10.81
C GLY A 373 -1.05 -31.34 9.74
N MET A 374 -0.39 -32.28 9.07
CA MET A 374 0.48 -32.06 7.93
C MET A 374 0.17 -33.11 6.86
N GLU A 375 -0.20 -32.66 5.67
CA GLU A 375 -0.48 -33.54 4.54
C GLU A 375 0.44 -33.21 3.37
N LYS A 376 1.08 -34.23 2.79
CA LYS A 376 1.82 -34.06 1.53
C LYS A 376 0.82 -33.76 0.42
N MET A 377 1.01 -32.68 -0.27
CA MET A 377 0.25 -32.35 -1.49
C MET A 377 0.78 -33.29 -2.60
N GLY A 378 0.15 -34.46 -2.75
CA GLY A 378 0.28 -35.25 -3.95
C GLY A 378 -0.26 -34.47 -5.15
N ASP A 379 -0.13 -34.98 -6.40
CA ASP A 379 -0.65 -34.33 -7.63
C ASP A 379 -2.15 -33.99 -7.52
N ALA A 380 -2.49 -33.08 -6.63
CA ALA A 380 -3.83 -32.73 -6.24
C ALA A 380 -4.43 -31.73 -7.24
N ARG A 381 -5.04 -32.27 -8.27
CA ARG A 381 -6.22 -31.66 -8.87
C ARG A 381 -7.41 -32.08 -8.02
N GLY A 382 -7.87 -31.15 -7.17
CA GLY A 382 -9.16 -31.26 -6.47
C GLY A 382 -9.12 -31.75 -5.02
N LEU A 383 -8.74 -30.91 -4.09
CA LEU A 383 -9.17 -31.03 -2.69
C LEU A 383 -10.21 -29.93 -2.43
N SER A 384 -11.49 -30.30 -2.57
CA SER A 384 -12.56 -29.57 -1.90
C SER A 384 -12.47 -29.91 -0.41
N ILE A 385 -12.30 -28.91 0.42
CA ILE A 385 -12.33 -29.09 1.88
C ILE A 385 -13.80 -29.21 2.28
N SER A 386 -14.25 -30.46 2.54
CA SER A 386 -15.56 -30.74 3.14
C SER A 386 -15.59 -30.31 4.61
#